data_bb19f6358498f446c1660570620f07f2
#
_entry.id   bb19f6358498f446c1660570620f07f2
#
_cell.length_a   1.000
_cell.length_b   1.000
_cell.length_c   1.000
_cell.angle_alpha   90.00
_cell.angle_beta   90.00
_cell.angle_gamma   90.00
#
_symmetry.space_group_name_H-M   'P 1'
#
loop_
_entity.id
_entity.type
_entity.pdbx_description
1 polymer ?
#
loop_
_entity_poly.entity_id
_entity_poly.type
_entity_poly.pdbx_seq_one_letter_code
_entity_poly.pdbx_strand_id
1 'polypeptide(L)'
;MIFGRAGARRVLAFSFWRNSRAASAVEFALVASPFFLALLCTMQIGIYYFVQSALDASILQTSQSLYSGFRTGTTASLPGAGALKSSVASNSGGLISNDSTLAVEIQPIGNLSAGAVAITDGVNNYGTATSTLMLRAQAKVVAFAPGFGALTMATSSAIVRRQGT
;
A
#
# COMPACT_ATOMS: atom_id res chain seq x y z
N MET A 1 43.50 53.72 -14.04
CA MET A 1 42.22 54.23 -13.53
C MET A 1 41.18 53.15 -13.66
N ILE A 2 40.87 52.44 -12.56
CA ILE A 2 39.89 51.36 -12.49
C ILE A 2 38.80 51.85 -11.54
N PHE A 3 37.68 52.32 -12.07
CA PHE A 3 36.52 52.68 -11.26
C PHE A 3 35.52 51.53 -11.20
N GLY A 4 35.14 51.20 -10.00
CA GLY A 4 34.42 50.06 -9.55
C GLY A 4 32.97 49.96 -10.01
N ARG A 5 32.60 48.71 -10.34
CA ARG A 5 31.26 48.22 -10.63
C ARG A 5 30.57 47.59 -9.39
N ALA A 6 30.72 48.21 -8.22
CA ALA A 6 30.15 47.65 -6.98
C ALA A 6 28.75 48.18 -6.60
N GLY A 7 28.20 49.16 -7.34
CA GLY A 7 26.95 49.83 -6.95
C GLY A 7 25.65 49.25 -7.43
N ALA A 8 25.64 48.39 -8.48
CA ALA A 8 24.42 48.01 -9.16
C ALA A 8 23.64 46.85 -8.48
N ARG A 9 24.27 46.06 -7.63
CA ARG A 9 23.60 44.88 -7.01
C ARG A 9 22.73 45.22 -5.80
N ARG A 10 22.97 46.33 -5.11
CA ARG A 10 22.20 46.71 -3.92
C ARG A 10 20.86 47.39 -4.21
N VAL A 11 20.68 47.97 -5.36
CA VAL A 11 19.46 48.70 -5.72
C VAL A 11 18.31 47.75 -6.09
N LEU A 12 18.61 46.55 -6.62
CA LEU A 12 17.58 45.59 -7.01
C LEU A 12 16.92 44.92 -5.80
N ALA A 13 17.62 44.72 -4.68
CA ALA A 13 17.05 44.10 -3.49
C ALA A 13 16.01 44.96 -2.78
N PHE A 14 16.20 46.27 -2.75
CA PHE A 14 15.26 47.20 -2.08
C PHE A 14 13.96 47.47 -2.88
N SER A 15 13.99 47.29 -4.20
CA SER A 15 12.80 47.46 -5.04
C SER A 15 11.75 46.33 -4.86
N PHE A 16 12.20 45.14 -4.49
CA PHE A 16 11.33 44.00 -4.25
C PHE A 16 10.42 44.19 -3.03
N TRP A 17 10.92 44.78 -1.97
CA TRP A 17 10.19 44.95 -0.70
C TRP A 17 9.13 46.08 -0.76
N ARG A 18 9.14 46.91 -1.78
CA ARG A 18 8.19 48.03 -1.95
C ARG A 18 7.07 47.75 -2.93
N ASN A 19 7.07 46.57 -3.51
CA ASN A 19 6.04 46.16 -4.47
C ASN A 19 4.93 45.37 -3.75
N SER A 20 3.77 45.99 -3.50
CA SER A 20 2.65 45.39 -2.81
C SER A 20 2.16 44.09 -3.48
N ARG A 21 2.32 43.98 -4.80
CA ARG A 21 1.98 42.74 -5.54
C ARG A 21 2.94 41.60 -5.21
N ALA A 22 4.21 41.88 -4.98
CA ALA A 22 5.17 40.87 -4.55
C ALA A 22 4.91 40.41 -3.11
N ALA A 23 4.51 41.31 -2.21
CA ALA A 23 4.12 40.96 -0.85
C ALA A 23 2.91 40.02 -0.81
N SER A 24 1.85 40.34 -1.55
CA SER A 24 0.66 39.47 -1.63
C SER A 24 0.97 38.11 -2.23
N ALA A 25 1.88 38.01 -3.20
CA ALA A 25 2.31 36.72 -3.75
C ALA A 25 3.06 35.85 -2.72
N VAL A 26 3.90 36.47 -1.88
CA VAL A 26 4.62 35.77 -0.80
C VAL A 26 3.64 35.31 0.29
N GLU A 27 2.70 36.16 0.69
CA GLU A 27 1.66 35.83 1.67
C GLU A 27 0.82 34.65 1.17
N PHE A 28 0.39 34.69 -0.09
CA PHE A 28 -0.34 33.57 -0.70
C PHE A 28 0.49 32.28 -0.72
N ALA A 29 1.76 32.35 -1.13
CA ALA A 29 2.65 31.17 -1.18
C ALA A 29 2.84 30.55 0.21
N LEU A 30 2.92 31.37 1.25
CA LEU A 30 3.11 30.94 2.63
C LEU A 30 1.86 30.22 3.18
N VAL A 31 0.68 30.66 2.81
CA VAL A 31 -0.60 30.01 3.19
C VAL A 31 -0.92 28.82 2.29
N ALA A 32 -0.62 28.91 1.00
CA ALA A 32 -0.89 27.83 0.04
C ALA A 32 -0.04 26.58 0.32
N SER A 33 1.20 26.74 0.76
CA SER A 33 2.11 25.62 1.04
C SER A 33 1.57 24.64 2.08
N PRO A 34 1.20 25.04 3.31
CA PRO A 34 0.63 24.14 4.29
C PRO A 34 -0.76 23.61 3.86
N PHE A 35 -1.53 24.40 3.12
CA PHE A 35 -2.82 23.95 2.60
C PHE A 35 -2.67 22.77 1.62
N PHE A 36 -1.80 22.91 0.62
CA PHE A 36 -1.55 21.81 -0.33
C PHE A 36 -0.95 20.59 0.36
N LEU A 37 -0.07 20.78 1.34
CA LEU A 37 0.47 19.66 2.12
C LEU A 37 -0.63 18.93 2.87
N ALA A 38 -1.55 19.63 3.53
CA ALA A 38 -2.69 19.02 4.21
C ALA A 38 -3.62 18.26 3.23
N LEU A 39 -3.83 18.82 2.04
CA LEU A 39 -4.62 18.18 0.99
C LEU A 39 -3.95 16.90 0.49
N LEU A 40 -2.65 16.90 0.24
CA LEU A 40 -1.89 15.70 -0.13
C LEU A 40 -1.92 14.64 0.96
N CYS A 41 -1.80 15.03 2.23
CA CYS A 41 -1.90 14.09 3.35
C CYS A 41 -3.28 13.43 3.41
N THR A 42 -4.35 14.20 3.25
CA THR A 42 -5.72 13.67 3.24
C THR A 42 -5.92 12.69 2.08
N MET A 43 -5.42 13.04 0.90
CA MET A 43 -5.48 12.17 -0.28
C MET A 43 -4.69 10.87 -0.05
N GLN A 44 -3.50 10.93 0.56
CA GLN A 44 -2.70 9.75 0.89
C GLN A 44 -3.45 8.78 1.80
N ILE A 45 -4.08 9.31 2.86
CA ILE A 45 -4.88 8.49 3.78
C ILE A 45 -6.05 7.83 3.05
N GLY A 46 -6.76 8.57 2.21
CA GLY A 46 -7.87 8.05 1.41
C GLY A 46 -7.45 6.89 0.51
N ILE A 47 -6.34 7.04 -0.22
CA ILE A 47 -5.82 5.98 -1.10
C ILE A 47 -5.39 4.76 -0.30
N TYR A 48 -4.73 4.96 0.84
CA TYR A 48 -4.35 3.84 1.71
C TYR A 48 -5.58 3.02 2.12
N TYR A 49 -6.62 3.64 2.67
CA TYR A 49 -7.83 2.93 3.10
C TYR A 49 -8.59 2.29 1.93
N PHE A 50 -8.53 2.91 0.76
CA PHE A 50 -9.14 2.34 -0.43
C PHE A 50 -8.44 1.04 -0.87
N VAL A 51 -7.12 1.03 -0.92
CA VAL A 51 -6.32 -0.18 -1.22
C VAL A 51 -6.50 -1.22 -0.13
N GLN A 52 -6.52 -0.81 1.15
CA GLN A 52 -6.74 -1.70 2.28
C GLN A 52 -8.10 -2.42 2.17
N SER A 53 -9.18 -1.68 1.90
CA SER A 53 -10.52 -2.28 1.75
C SER A 53 -10.63 -3.22 0.56
N ALA A 54 -9.97 -2.88 -0.55
CA ALA A 54 -9.91 -3.75 -1.73
C ALA A 54 -9.13 -5.05 -1.43
N LEU A 55 -8.03 -4.95 -0.69
CA LEU A 55 -7.25 -6.11 -0.27
C LEU A 55 -8.05 -7.00 0.67
N ASP A 56 -8.75 -6.43 1.65
CA ASP A 56 -9.60 -7.17 2.59
C ASP A 56 -10.72 -7.92 1.85
N ALA A 57 -11.40 -7.26 0.92
CA ALA A 57 -12.45 -7.88 0.11
C ALA A 57 -11.90 -9.02 -0.76
N SER A 58 -10.73 -8.82 -1.39
CA SER A 58 -10.11 -9.83 -2.25
C SER A 58 -9.64 -11.06 -1.45
N ILE A 59 -9.09 -10.87 -0.27
CA ILE A 59 -8.68 -11.95 0.64
C ILE A 59 -9.89 -12.74 1.13
N LEU A 60 -10.97 -12.08 1.52
CA LEU A 60 -12.21 -12.75 1.92
C LEU A 60 -12.80 -13.60 0.77
N GLN A 61 -12.86 -13.04 -0.42
CA GLN A 61 -13.38 -13.77 -1.60
C GLN A 61 -12.48 -14.96 -1.97
N THR A 62 -11.15 -14.77 -1.92
CA THR A 62 -10.19 -15.85 -2.17
C THR A 62 -10.30 -16.94 -1.09
N SER A 63 -10.47 -16.57 0.18
CA SER A 63 -10.65 -17.52 1.27
C SER A 63 -11.92 -18.35 1.14
N GLN A 64 -13.02 -17.74 0.68
CA GLN A 64 -14.27 -18.43 0.39
C GLN A 64 -14.13 -19.43 -0.77
N SER A 65 -13.41 -19.04 -1.83
CA SER A 65 -13.15 -19.95 -2.95
C SER A 65 -12.28 -21.14 -2.54
N LEU A 66 -11.27 -20.92 -1.70
CA LEU A 66 -10.45 -21.99 -1.12
C LEU A 66 -11.29 -22.92 -0.22
N TYR A 67 -12.13 -22.35 0.64
CA TYR A 67 -13.00 -23.14 1.51
C TYR A 67 -13.98 -24.01 0.71
N SER A 68 -14.58 -23.48 -0.36
CA SER A 68 -15.46 -24.26 -1.24
C SER A 68 -14.70 -25.37 -1.94
N GLY A 69 -13.47 -25.12 -2.40
CA GLY A 69 -12.60 -26.14 -3.00
C GLY A 69 -12.22 -27.26 -2.02
N PHE A 70 -11.95 -26.94 -0.77
CA PHE A 70 -11.67 -27.95 0.26
C PHE A 70 -12.91 -28.80 0.59
N ARG A 71 -14.10 -28.19 0.59
CA ARG A 71 -15.36 -28.89 0.88
C ARG A 71 -15.77 -29.87 -0.21
N THR A 72 -15.49 -29.57 -1.46
CA THR A 72 -15.87 -30.43 -2.61
C THR A 72 -14.90 -31.59 -2.83
N GLY A 73 -13.86 -31.73 -1.99
CA GLY A 73 -12.91 -32.84 -2.10
C GLY A 73 -12.02 -32.77 -3.35
N THR A 74 -12.09 -31.70 -4.12
CA THR A 74 -11.26 -31.48 -5.32
C THR A 74 -9.82 -31.14 -4.91
N THR A 75 -9.22 -31.94 -4.05
CA THR A 75 -7.84 -31.79 -3.59
C THR A 75 -6.82 -31.95 -4.72
N ALA A 76 -7.24 -32.40 -5.89
CA ALA A 76 -6.37 -32.55 -7.06
C ALA A 76 -5.86 -31.22 -7.64
N SER A 77 -6.39 -30.08 -7.22
CA SER A 77 -5.98 -28.78 -7.74
C SER A 77 -5.98 -27.66 -6.69
N LEU A 78 -5.24 -27.88 -5.58
CA LEU A 78 -4.91 -26.75 -4.71
C LEU A 78 -4.16 -25.70 -5.53
N PRO A 79 -4.60 -24.44 -5.53
CA PRO A 79 -3.98 -23.41 -6.36
C PRO A 79 -2.50 -23.24 -5.96
N GLY A 80 -1.61 -23.26 -6.94
CA GLY A 80 -0.21 -22.93 -6.72
C GLY A 80 -0.07 -21.48 -6.27
N ALA A 81 1.12 -21.12 -5.77
CA ALA A 81 1.38 -19.77 -5.27
C ALA A 81 1.05 -18.68 -6.28
N GLY A 82 1.40 -18.86 -7.54
CA GLY A 82 1.07 -17.91 -8.60
C GLY A 82 -0.42 -17.80 -8.89
N ALA A 83 -1.17 -18.91 -8.83
CA ALA A 83 -2.61 -18.92 -9.02
C ALA A 83 -3.33 -18.24 -7.85
N LEU A 84 -2.85 -18.43 -6.61
CA LEU A 84 -3.37 -17.77 -5.43
C LEU A 84 -3.17 -16.25 -5.51
N LYS A 85 -1.98 -15.82 -5.89
CA LYS A 85 -1.63 -14.42 -6.08
C LYS A 85 -2.48 -13.77 -7.19
N SER A 86 -2.66 -14.46 -8.32
CA SER A 86 -3.52 -13.97 -9.41
C SER A 86 -4.99 -13.89 -9.00
N SER A 87 -5.48 -14.82 -8.16
CA SER A 87 -6.84 -14.76 -7.63
C SER A 87 -7.04 -13.54 -6.72
N VAL A 88 -6.09 -13.25 -5.83
CA VAL A 88 -6.16 -12.06 -4.99
C VAL A 88 -6.13 -10.79 -5.83
N ALA A 89 -5.25 -10.72 -6.84
CA ALA A 89 -5.17 -9.57 -7.73
C ALA A 89 -6.45 -9.38 -8.56
N SER A 90 -7.02 -10.44 -9.13
CA SER A 90 -8.26 -10.35 -9.90
C SER A 90 -9.46 -9.95 -9.05
N ASN A 91 -9.56 -10.48 -7.83
CA ASN A 91 -10.63 -10.16 -6.89
C ASN A 91 -10.56 -8.73 -6.34
N SER A 92 -9.42 -8.05 -6.48
CA SER A 92 -9.27 -6.64 -6.10
C SER A 92 -9.91 -5.66 -7.08
N GLY A 93 -10.55 -6.15 -8.16
CA GLY A 93 -11.12 -5.29 -9.20
C GLY A 93 -10.08 -4.52 -10.02
N GLY A 94 -8.86 -5.01 -10.12
CA GLY A 94 -7.76 -4.37 -10.87
C GLY A 94 -7.02 -3.27 -10.12
N LEU A 95 -7.34 -3.07 -8.83
CA LEU A 95 -6.66 -2.07 -8.00
C LEU A 95 -5.27 -2.52 -7.52
N ILE A 96 -5.08 -3.84 -7.42
CA ILE A 96 -3.83 -4.44 -6.98
C ILE A 96 -3.26 -5.24 -8.15
N SER A 97 -2.06 -4.89 -8.57
CA SER A 97 -1.38 -5.59 -9.67
C SER A 97 -0.80 -6.92 -9.20
N ASN A 98 -0.84 -7.92 -10.10
CA ASN A 98 -0.20 -9.22 -9.86
C ASN A 98 1.30 -9.15 -10.19
N ASP A 99 2.02 -8.34 -9.44
CA ASP A 99 3.45 -8.09 -9.64
C ASP A 99 4.24 -8.23 -8.31
N SER A 100 5.46 -7.73 -8.28
CA SER A 100 6.33 -7.75 -7.09
C SER A 100 5.83 -6.84 -5.95
N THR A 101 4.79 -6.03 -6.17
CA THR A 101 4.20 -5.16 -5.13
C THR A 101 3.16 -5.88 -4.28
N LEU A 102 2.66 -7.04 -4.74
CA LEU A 102 1.76 -7.92 -4.01
C LEU A 102 2.53 -9.14 -3.51
N ALA A 103 2.52 -9.37 -2.22
CA ALA A 103 2.99 -10.61 -1.60
C ALA A 103 1.81 -11.39 -1.03
N VAL A 104 1.75 -12.68 -1.32
CA VAL A 104 0.68 -13.57 -0.84
C VAL A 104 1.30 -14.85 -0.30
N GLU A 105 0.89 -15.25 0.89
CA GLU A 105 1.30 -16.51 1.50
C GLU A 105 0.11 -17.24 2.11
N ILE A 106 0.18 -18.56 2.11
CA ILE A 106 -0.73 -19.41 2.86
C ILE A 106 0.08 -20.45 3.63
N GLN A 107 -0.20 -20.58 4.92
CA GLN A 107 0.48 -21.56 5.76
C GLN A 107 -0.37 -21.96 6.98
N PRO A 108 -0.11 -23.14 7.59
CA PRO A 108 -0.77 -23.54 8.82
C PRO A 108 -0.45 -22.57 9.96
N ILE A 109 -1.45 -22.26 10.78
CA ILE A 109 -1.29 -21.35 11.92
C ILE A 109 -0.19 -21.82 12.88
N GLY A 110 -0.01 -23.13 13.04
CA GLY A 110 1.05 -23.69 13.88
C GLY A 110 2.49 -23.37 13.43
N ASN A 111 2.67 -22.97 12.18
CA ASN A 111 3.97 -22.58 11.63
C ASN A 111 4.24 -21.08 11.79
N LEU A 112 3.20 -20.31 12.17
CA LEU A 112 3.35 -18.88 12.44
C LEU A 112 3.88 -18.69 13.84
N SER A 113 5.10 -18.20 13.97
CA SER A 113 5.65 -17.80 15.26
C SER A 113 4.74 -16.75 15.92
N ALA A 114 4.65 -16.77 17.26
CA ALA A 114 3.91 -15.79 18.02
C ALA A 114 4.60 -14.40 17.90
N GLY A 115 4.25 -13.67 16.85
CA GLY A 115 4.80 -12.35 16.55
C GLY A 115 4.45 -11.91 15.12
N ALA A 116 4.70 -10.64 14.81
CA ALA A 116 4.54 -10.09 13.47
C ALA A 116 5.64 -10.63 12.55
N VAL A 117 5.41 -11.80 11.95
CA VAL A 117 6.33 -12.34 10.94
C VAL A 117 6.05 -11.66 9.60
N ALA A 118 7.11 -11.22 8.94
CA ALA A 118 7.01 -10.65 7.59
C ALA A 118 6.35 -11.65 6.63
N ILE A 119 5.48 -11.13 5.76
CA ILE A 119 4.81 -11.94 4.73
C ILE A 119 5.85 -12.28 3.66
N THR A 120 6.00 -13.57 3.38
CA THR A 120 6.94 -14.06 2.37
C THR A 120 6.15 -14.44 1.11
N ASP A 121 6.40 -13.75 0.00
CA ASP A 121 5.73 -14.02 -1.26
C ASP A 121 6.00 -15.46 -1.75
N GLY A 122 4.95 -16.11 -2.23
CA GLY A 122 5.04 -17.42 -2.82
C GLY A 122 5.08 -18.61 -1.86
N VAL A 123 5.02 -18.39 -0.54
CA VAL A 123 4.89 -19.49 0.43
C VAL A 123 3.49 -20.09 0.32
N ASN A 124 3.46 -21.36 -0.05
CA ASN A 124 2.21 -22.08 -0.34
C ASN A 124 2.23 -23.44 0.37
N ASN A 125 1.87 -23.45 1.64
CA ASN A 125 1.80 -24.66 2.45
C ASN A 125 0.39 -24.88 2.98
N TYR A 126 -0.29 -25.88 2.43
CA TYR A 126 -1.65 -26.23 2.83
C TYR A 126 -1.72 -27.22 4.01
N GLY A 127 -0.58 -27.53 4.62
CA GLY A 127 -0.55 -28.43 5.77
C GLY A 127 -1.18 -29.80 5.49
N THR A 128 -1.61 -30.46 6.55
CA THR A 128 -2.33 -31.75 6.50
C THR A 128 -3.85 -31.52 6.42
N ALA A 129 -4.60 -32.57 6.12
CA ALA A 129 -6.07 -32.59 6.28
C ALA A 129 -6.42 -32.16 7.72
N THR A 130 -7.41 -31.30 7.90
CA THR A 130 -7.83 -30.69 9.18
C THR A 130 -6.99 -29.50 9.68
N SER A 131 -5.90 -29.11 9.00
CA SER A 131 -5.12 -27.93 9.39
C SER A 131 -5.93 -26.65 9.28
N THR A 132 -5.75 -25.76 10.26
CA THR A 132 -6.22 -24.38 10.17
C THR A 132 -5.14 -23.56 9.47
N LEU A 133 -5.50 -22.97 8.34
CA LEU A 133 -4.59 -22.21 7.49
C LEU A 133 -4.83 -20.70 7.70
N MET A 134 -3.78 -19.94 7.59
CA MET A 134 -3.85 -18.48 7.51
C MET A 134 -3.38 -18.05 6.12
N LEU A 135 -4.28 -17.39 5.40
CA LEU A 135 -3.99 -16.69 4.15
C LEU A 135 -3.65 -15.26 4.50
N ARG A 136 -2.47 -14.79 4.13
CA ARG A 136 -2.02 -13.42 4.34
C ARG A 136 -1.63 -12.79 3.03
N ALA A 137 -1.97 -11.51 2.85
CA ALA A 137 -1.49 -10.75 1.72
C ALA A 137 -1.03 -9.37 2.16
N GLN A 138 -0.08 -8.85 1.43
CA GLN A 138 0.47 -7.52 1.59
C GLN A 138 0.59 -6.86 0.23
N ALA A 139 0.03 -5.66 0.10
CA ALA A 139 0.12 -4.87 -1.12
C ALA A 139 0.82 -3.54 -0.85
N LYS A 140 1.69 -3.12 -1.77
CA LYS A 140 2.35 -1.82 -1.67
C LYS A 140 1.42 -0.71 -2.14
N VAL A 141 1.32 0.33 -1.33
CA VAL A 141 0.57 1.55 -1.62
C VAL A 141 1.55 2.65 -2.04
N VAL A 142 1.22 3.38 -3.11
CA VAL A 142 2.04 4.51 -3.56
C VAL A 142 1.96 5.64 -2.54
N ALA A 143 3.11 6.14 -2.11
CA ALA A 143 3.21 7.28 -1.21
C ALA A 143 3.58 8.54 -2.00
N PHE A 144 2.78 9.60 -1.87
CA PHE A 144 3.08 10.92 -2.48
C PHE A 144 3.41 11.96 -1.41
N ALA A 145 2.93 11.77 -0.18
CA ALA A 145 3.15 12.72 0.89
C ALA A 145 4.38 12.33 1.73
N PRO A 146 5.26 13.27 2.05
CA PRO A 146 6.40 12.99 2.91
C PRO A 146 5.93 12.65 4.34
N GLY A 147 6.64 11.74 5.01
CA GLY A 147 6.34 11.33 6.39
C GLY A 147 5.35 10.17 6.55
N PHE A 148 4.72 9.69 5.49
CA PHE A 148 3.73 8.61 5.52
C PHE A 148 4.28 7.22 5.19
N GLY A 149 5.55 6.95 5.55
CA GLY A 149 6.17 5.64 5.30
C GLY A 149 5.41 4.45 5.88
N ALA A 150 4.70 4.63 7.00
CA ALA A 150 3.87 3.59 7.60
C ALA A 150 2.62 3.24 6.77
N LEU A 151 2.13 4.14 5.91
CA LEU A 151 0.96 3.93 5.05
C LEU A 151 1.35 3.48 3.62
N THR A 152 2.50 2.86 3.47
CA THR A 152 2.96 2.34 2.17
C THR A 152 2.67 0.86 1.97
N MET A 153 2.21 0.18 3.00
CA MET A 153 1.93 -1.26 3.00
C MET A 153 0.55 -1.53 3.57
N ALA A 154 -0.37 -2.00 2.73
CA ALA A 154 -1.65 -2.55 3.14
C ALA A 154 -1.50 -4.05 3.43
N THR A 155 -2.06 -4.55 4.52
CA THR A 155 -1.97 -5.97 4.91
C THR A 155 -3.33 -6.51 5.27
N SER A 156 -3.62 -7.73 4.82
CA SER A 156 -4.86 -8.42 5.13
C SER A 156 -4.62 -9.89 5.42
N SER A 157 -5.48 -10.49 6.23
CA SER A 157 -5.41 -11.93 6.54
C SER A 157 -6.78 -12.55 6.73
N ALA A 158 -6.91 -13.80 6.32
CA ALA A 158 -8.11 -14.61 6.55
C ALA A 158 -7.72 -16.00 7.03
N ILE A 159 -8.55 -16.57 7.87
CA ILE A 159 -8.39 -17.93 8.38
C ILE A 159 -9.27 -18.87 7.57
N VAL A 160 -8.69 -19.94 7.06
CA VAL A 160 -9.36 -20.98 6.28
C VAL A 160 -9.11 -22.32 6.95
N ARG A 161 -10.17 -23.05 7.28
CA ARG A 161 -10.04 -24.42 7.80
C ARG A 161 -10.12 -25.42 6.66
N ARG A 162 -9.08 -26.22 6.51
CA ARG A 162 -9.10 -27.37 5.61
C ARG A 162 -9.94 -28.48 6.25
N GLN A 163 -11.01 -28.91 5.57
CA GLN A 163 -11.79 -30.07 5.99
C GLN A 163 -11.11 -31.33 5.43
N GLY A 164 -10.82 -32.30 6.32
CA GLY A 164 -10.41 -33.62 5.88
C GLY A 164 -11.62 -34.36 5.28
N THR A 165 -11.44 -34.97 4.14
CA THR A 165 -12.32 -35.99 3.60
C THR A 165 -11.91 -37.34 4.17
#